data_a9735a83d483a110cdcdae60313bee9c
#
_entry.id   a9735a83d483a110cdcdae60313bee9c
#
_cell.length_a   1.000
_cell.length_b   1.000
_cell.length_c   1.000
_cell.angle_alpha   90.00
_cell.angle_beta   90.00
_cell.angle_gamma   90.00
#
_symmetry.space_group_name_H-M   'P 1'
#
loop_
_entity.id
_entity.type
_entity.pdbx_description
1 polymer ?
#
loop_
_entity_poly.entity_id
_entity_poly.type
_entity_poly.pdbx_seq_one_letter_code
_entity_poly.pdbx_strand_id
1 'polypeptide(L)'
;MEDVDSRTNEELKTYTLQEQYDYLVKAVTGSNVMQYGDLTIAQKPLAEFFTGKASRLYRWIKKGIKKLLPPKNRTPTKIKINNENYRLEWFRMQAEQSNDLQAENDYYDEIMAQGRVTKIFELFNKKFGLGERNYKEKVNYDCYREVTKAYEDRCGTLLDRDFRFMKNIANFCTKGIKPKKADKAFKNLCQ
;
A
#
# COMPACT_ATOMS: atom_id res chain seq x y z
N MET A 1 0.92 2.12 -12.59
CA MET A 1 1.98 2.60 -13.51
C MET A 1 2.00 1.82 -14.83
N GLU A 2 1.72 0.52 -14.84
CA GLU A 2 1.75 -0.28 -16.09
C GLU A 2 0.85 0.26 -17.22
N ASP A 3 -0.32 0.81 -16.92
CA ASP A 3 -1.22 1.38 -17.96
C ASP A 3 -0.59 2.59 -18.66
N VAL A 4 -0.01 3.52 -17.91
CA VAL A 4 0.63 4.72 -18.47
C VAL A 4 1.95 4.38 -19.17
N ASP A 5 2.73 3.46 -18.59
CA ASP A 5 4.01 3.03 -19.14
C ASP A 5 3.87 2.23 -20.46
N SER A 6 2.72 1.62 -20.69
CA SER A 6 2.40 0.90 -21.91
C SER A 6 1.94 1.80 -23.07
N ARG A 7 1.50 3.03 -22.76
CA ARG A 7 0.95 3.97 -23.76
C ARG A 7 2.05 4.73 -24.50
N THR A 8 1.76 5.02 -25.76
CA THR A 8 2.60 5.88 -26.60
C THR A 8 2.42 7.35 -26.21
N ASN A 9 3.40 8.20 -26.60
CA ASN A 9 3.29 9.64 -26.35
C ASN A 9 2.09 10.28 -27.06
N GLU A 10 1.65 9.75 -28.20
CA GLU A 10 0.49 10.26 -28.93
C GLU A 10 -0.81 9.91 -28.17
N GLU A 11 -0.90 8.70 -27.64
CA GLU A 11 -2.02 8.27 -26.81
C GLU A 11 -2.11 9.10 -25.51
N LEU A 12 -0.98 9.45 -24.88
CA LEU A 12 -0.96 10.27 -23.67
C LEU A 12 -1.41 11.73 -23.89
N LYS A 13 -1.40 12.21 -25.14
CA LYS A 13 -1.91 13.55 -25.49
C LYS A 13 -3.43 13.65 -25.44
N THR A 14 -4.10 12.53 -25.61
CA THR A 14 -5.57 12.44 -25.59
C THR A 14 -6.10 11.77 -24.35
N TYR A 15 -5.29 10.92 -23.69
CA TYR A 15 -5.66 10.19 -22.50
C TYR A 15 -5.68 11.11 -21.29
N THR A 16 -6.87 11.29 -20.70
CA THR A 16 -7.11 12.24 -19.61
C THR A 16 -6.85 11.63 -18.25
N LEU A 17 -6.69 12.49 -17.23
CA LEU A 17 -6.66 12.05 -15.82
C LEU A 17 -7.97 11.35 -15.41
N GLN A 18 -9.13 11.73 -16.00
CA GLN A 18 -10.40 11.06 -15.73
C GLN A 18 -10.37 9.61 -16.24
N GLU A 19 -9.90 9.39 -17.45
CA GLU A 19 -9.79 8.03 -18.01
C GLU A 19 -8.82 7.16 -17.22
N GLN A 20 -7.72 7.75 -16.74
CA GLN A 20 -6.80 7.07 -15.83
C GLN A 20 -7.48 6.71 -14.50
N TYR A 21 -8.25 7.62 -13.93
CA TYR A 21 -9.02 7.37 -12.71
C TYR A 21 -10.01 6.21 -12.91
N ASP A 22 -10.78 6.24 -13.99
CA ASP A 22 -11.76 5.20 -14.33
C ASP A 22 -11.11 3.82 -14.51
N TYR A 23 -9.91 3.81 -15.10
CA TYR A 23 -9.10 2.60 -15.18
C TYR A 23 -8.68 2.12 -13.79
N LEU A 24 -8.16 3.01 -12.93
CA LEU A 24 -7.70 2.66 -11.59
C LEU A 24 -8.84 2.15 -10.70
N VAL A 25 -10.03 2.75 -10.77
CA VAL A 25 -11.21 2.26 -10.05
C VAL A 25 -11.53 0.80 -10.36
N LYS A 26 -11.32 0.38 -11.62
CA LYS A 26 -11.55 -1.01 -12.06
C LYS A 26 -10.38 -1.94 -11.74
N ALA A 27 -9.15 -1.41 -11.78
CA ALA A 27 -7.93 -2.21 -11.63
C ALA A 27 -7.54 -2.44 -10.17
N VAL A 28 -7.86 -1.48 -9.28
CA VAL A 28 -7.50 -1.54 -7.86
C VAL A 28 -8.56 -2.32 -7.10
N THR A 29 -8.19 -3.49 -6.60
CA THR A 29 -9.03 -4.31 -5.74
C THR A 29 -8.58 -4.18 -4.30
N GLY A 30 -9.51 -3.98 -3.38
CA GLY A 30 -9.21 -3.90 -1.94
C GLY A 30 -8.91 -2.49 -1.40
N SER A 31 -9.01 -1.45 -2.25
CA SER A 31 -8.91 -0.05 -1.83
C SER A 31 -9.89 0.81 -2.64
N ASN A 32 -10.36 1.90 -2.06
CA ASN A 32 -11.20 2.87 -2.76
C ASN A 32 -10.29 3.92 -3.40
N VAL A 33 -10.32 4.00 -4.73
CA VAL A 33 -9.72 5.11 -5.46
C VAL A 33 -10.67 6.30 -5.36
N MET A 34 -10.16 7.44 -4.89
CA MET A 34 -10.97 8.64 -4.65
C MET A 34 -10.42 9.82 -5.43
N GLN A 35 -11.31 10.73 -5.85
CA GLN A 35 -10.95 12.02 -6.43
C GLN A 35 -11.36 13.12 -5.46
N TYR A 36 -10.50 14.12 -5.27
CA TYR A 36 -10.73 15.27 -4.41
C TYR A 36 -10.26 16.55 -5.07
N GLY A 37 -10.82 17.67 -4.67
CA GLY A 37 -10.45 18.98 -5.13
C GLY A 37 -11.18 19.42 -6.39
N ASP A 38 -10.50 20.20 -7.23
CA ASP A 38 -11.07 20.73 -8.48
C ASP A 38 -11.06 19.67 -9.58
N LEU A 39 -12.23 19.12 -9.87
CA LEU A 39 -12.41 18.07 -10.87
C LEU A 39 -12.24 18.57 -12.32
N THR A 40 -12.14 19.88 -12.56
CA THR A 40 -11.84 20.39 -13.91
C THR A 40 -10.47 19.92 -14.41
N ILE A 41 -9.53 19.68 -13.50
CA ILE A 41 -8.22 19.13 -13.80
C ILE A 41 -8.32 17.71 -14.39
N ALA A 42 -9.34 16.94 -14.03
CA ALA A 42 -9.53 15.58 -14.50
C ALA A 42 -9.68 15.46 -16.03
N GLN A 43 -10.14 16.53 -16.69
CA GLN A 43 -10.27 16.60 -18.15
C GLN A 43 -8.95 16.87 -18.89
N LYS A 44 -7.88 17.16 -18.16
CA LYS A 44 -6.58 17.45 -18.77
C LYS A 44 -5.88 16.19 -19.23
N PRO A 45 -5.20 16.24 -20.41
CA PRO A 45 -4.39 15.15 -20.90
C PRO A 45 -3.21 14.84 -19.96
N LEU A 46 -2.91 13.57 -19.76
CA LEU A 46 -1.77 13.14 -18.97
C LEU A 46 -0.44 13.69 -19.50
N ALA A 47 -0.32 13.90 -20.81
CA ALA A 47 0.88 14.49 -21.40
C ALA A 47 1.26 15.84 -20.79
N GLU A 48 0.32 16.64 -20.30
CA GLU A 48 0.61 17.92 -19.63
C GLU A 48 1.40 17.76 -18.35
N PHE A 49 1.21 16.64 -17.64
CA PHE A 49 1.85 16.36 -16.35
C PHE A 49 3.19 15.62 -16.50
N PHE A 50 3.39 14.91 -17.63
CA PHE A 50 4.63 14.18 -17.91
C PHE A 50 5.63 14.97 -18.77
N THR A 51 5.31 16.17 -19.20
CA THR A 51 6.20 17.04 -19.99
C THR A 51 7.24 17.79 -19.15
N GLY A 52 7.70 17.24 -18.06
CA GLY A 52 9.04 17.56 -17.60
C GLY A 52 9.98 17.24 -18.76
N LYS A 53 10.87 18.17 -19.12
CA LYS A 53 11.90 18.06 -20.18
C LYS A 53 12.85 16.88 -19.95
N ALA A 54 12.33 15.68 -19.85
CA ALA A 54 13.11 14.47 -20.05
C ALA A 54 13.58 14.52 -21.49
N SER A 55 14.79 15.05 -21.65
CA SER A 55 15.37 15.43 -22.92
C SER A 55 15.15 14.33 -23.94
N ARG A 56 14.93 14.70 -25.23
CA ARG A 56 14.94 13.78 -26.38
C ARG A 56 16.13 12.81 -26.29
N LEU A 57 17.24 13.26 -25.72
CA LEU A 57 18.45 12.51 -25.44
C LEU A 57 18.22 11.35 -24.47
N TYR A 58 17.50 11.53 -23.35
CA TYR A 58 17.20 10.45 -22.40
C TYR A 58 16.31 9.36 -23.02
N ARG A 59 15.31 9.75 -23.83
CA ARG A 59 14.48 8.78 -24.59
C ARG A 59 15.28 8.05 -25.65
N TRP A 60 16.20 8.74 -26.31
CA TRP A 60 17.07 8.15 -27.34
C TRP A 60 18.07 7.15 -26.71
N ILE A 61 18.69 7.51 -25.56
CA ILE A 61 19.54 6.64 -24.77
C ILE A 61 18.77 5.43 -24.27
N LYS A 62 17.56 5.60 -23.70
CA LYS A 62 16.70 4.50 -23.23
C LYS A 62 16.29 3.55 -24.37
N LYS A 63 16.01 4.07 -25.58
CA LYS A 63 15.77 3.25 -26.77
C LYS A 63 17.02 2.51 -27.24
N GLY A 64 18.20 3.13 -27.17
CA GLY A 64 19.47 2.52 -27.53
C GLY A 64 19.86 1.37 -26.57
N ILE A 65 19.74 1.62 -25.27
CA ILE A 65 20.03 0.61 -24.25
C ILE A 65 19.03 -0.56 -24.31
N LYS A 66 17.74 -0.31 -24.61
CA LYS A 66 16.73 -1.36 -24.75
C LYS A 66 17.01 -2.30 -25.94
N LYS A 67 17.76 -1.83 -26.96
CA LYS A 67 18.21 -2.66 -28.09
C LYS A 67 19.46 -3.49 -27.80
N LEU A 68 20.26 -3.07 -26.81
CA LEU A 68 21.52 -3.73 -26.43
C LEU A 68 21.34 -4.75 -25.29
N LEU A 69 20.23 -4.65 -24.55
CA LEU A 69 19.92 -5.65 -23.51
C LEU A 69 19.19 -6.83 -24.15
N PRO A 70 19.58 -8.08 -23.83
CA PRO A 70 18.84 -9.24 -24.29
C PRO A 70 17.38 -9.11 -23.88
N PRO A 71 16.42 -9.56 -24.72
CA PRO A 71 15.03 -9.53 -24.35
C PRO A 71 14.85 -10.30 -23.03
N LYS A 72 14.52 -9.59 -21.98
CA LYS A 72 14.07 -10.24 -20.74
C LYS A 72 12.74 -10.91 -21.13
N ASN A 73 12.76 -12.23 -21.33
CA ASN A 73 11.57 -13.06 -21.39
C ASN A 73 10.89 -13.01 -20.03
N ARG A 74 10.33 -11.86 -19.69
CA ARG A 74 9.40 -11.71 -18.59
C ARG A 74 8.02 -11.82 -19.18
N THR A 75 7.43 -13.00 -19.11
CA THR A 75 5.97 -13.06 -19.04
C THR A 75 5.58 -12.13 -17.91
N PRO A 76 4.81 -11.06 -18.15
CA PRO A 76 4.30 -10.26 -17.05
C PRO A 76 3.37 -11.17 -16.25
N THR A 77 3.91 -11.72 -15.18
CA THR A 77 3.06 -12.35 -14.18
C THR A 77 2.16 -11.22 -13.72
N LYS A 78 0.86 -11.31 -14.01
CA LYS A 78 -0.15 -10.41 -13.47
C LYS A 78 -0.22 -10.66 -11.96
N ILE A 79 0.77 -10.14 -11.24
CA ILE A 79 0.78 -10.17 -9.79
C ILE A 79 -0.27 -9.14 -9.38
N LYS A 80 -1.39 -9.59 -8.86
CA LYS A 80 -2.32 -8.73 -8.13
C LYS A 80 -1.62 -8.28 -6.86
N ILE A 81 -0.86 -7.21 -6.94
CA ILE A 81 -0.26 -6.58 -5.77
C ILE A 81 -1.42 -5.93 -5.02
N ASN A 82 -1.83 -6.55 -3.92
CA ASN A 82 -2.69 -5.89 -2.95
C ASN A 82 -1.87 -4.81 -2.25
N ASN A 83 -2.35 -3.56 -2.24
CA ASN A 83 -1.68 -2.45 -1.55
C ASN A 83 -1.37 -2.76 -0.08
N GLU A 84 -2.11 -3.67 0.54
CA GLU A 84 -1.86 -4.13 1.91
C GLU A 84 -0.56 -4.95 2.04
N ASN A 85 -0.03 -5.51 0.94
CA ASN A 85 1.12 -6.41 0.94
C ASN A 85 2.27 -5.95 0.03
N TYR A 86 2.25 -4.68 -0.44
CA TYR A 86 3.25 -4.17 -1.40
C TYR A 86 4.69 -4.39 -0.91
N ARG A 87 4.94 -4.22 0.38
CA ARG A 87 6.26 -4.40 0.99
C ARG A 87 6.73 -5.85 0.91
N LEU A 88 5.86 -6.80 1.22
CA LEU A 88 6.17 -8.22 1.12
C LEU A 88 6.46 -8.63 -0.33
N GLU A 89 5.64 -8.14 -1.28
CA GLU A 89 5.86 -8.40 -2.70
C GLU A 89 7.16 -7.79 -3.20
N TRP A 90 7.54 -6.62 -2.69
CA TRP A 90 8.81 -5.99 -3.02
C TRP A 90 10.00 -6.86 -2.56
N PHE A 91 10.01 -7.33 -1.30
CA PHE A 91 11.06 -8.21 -0.79
C PHE A 91 11.09 -9.55 -1.55
N ARG A 92 9.91 -10.13 -1.87
CA ARG A 92 9.83 -11.34 -2.68
C ARG A 92 10.49 -11.13 -4.05
N MET A 93 10.19 -10.02 -4.72
CA MET A 93 10.81 -9.68 -6.02
C MET A 93 12.32 -9.50 -5.92
N GLN A 94 12.83 -8.92 -4.84
CA GLN A 94 14.26 -8.79 -4.61
C GLN A 94 14.90 -10.16 -4.41
N ALA A 95 14.34 -11.02 -3.58
CA ALA A 95 14.82 -12.37 -3.36
C ALA A 95 14.84 -13.20 -4.66
N GLU A 96 13.80 -13.12 -5.49
CA GLU A 96 13.73 -13.83 -6.78
C GLU A 96 14.71 -13.30 -7.86
N GLN A 97 15.17 -12.05 -7.74
CA GLN A 97 15.97 -11.39 -8.77
C GLN A 97 17.46 -11.35 -8.46
N SER A 98 17.85 -11.41 -7.21
CA SER A 98 19.21 -11.10 -6.79
C SER A 98 20.12 -12.33 -6.62
N ASN A 99 19.61 -13.52 -6.44
CA ASN A 99 20.37 -14.69 -5.95
C ASN A 99 21.22 -14.35 -4.70
N ASP A 100 20.74 -13.38 -3.90
CA ASP A 100 21.42 -12.88 -2.72
C ASP A 100 20.75 -13.46 -1.46
N LEU A 101 21.52 -14.16 -0.63
CA LEU A 101 21.05 -14.75 0.61
C LEU A 101 20.48 -13.69 1.57
N GLN A 102 21.00 -12.46 1.53
CA GLN A 102 20.46 -11.36 2.36
C GLN A 102 19.05 -10.99 1.92
N ALA A 103 18.79 -10.90 0.62
CA ALA A 103 17.46 -10.60 0.09
C ALA A 103 16.43 -11.71 0.43
N GLU A 104 16.87 -12.97 0.45
CA GLU A 104 16.02 -14.08 0.91
C GLU A 104 15.72 -13.96 2.40
N ASN A 105 16.71 -13.67 3.23
CA ASN A 105 16.52 -13.48 4.67
C ASN A 105 15.58 -12.30 4.96
N ASP A 106 15.75 -11.16 4.28
CA ASP A 106 14.88 -10.00 4.42
C ASP A 106 13.42 -10.33 4.07
N TYR A 107 13.20 -11.16 3.05
CA TYR A 107 11.87 -11.64 2.68
C TYR A 107 11.25 -12.51 3.78
N TYR A 108 11.99 -13.47 4.33
CA TYR A 108 11.52 -14.32 5.43
C TYR A 108 11.26 -13.52 6.70
N ASP A 109 12.12 -12.57 7.04
CA ASP A 109 11.94 -11.68 8.18
C ASP A 109 10.67 -10.83 8.06
N GLU A 110 10.37 -10.34 6.86
CA GLU A 110 9.12 -9.61 6.60
C GLU A 110 7.89 -10.51 6.74
N ILE A 111 7.93 -11.77 6.26
CA ILE A 111 6.84 -12.76 6.46
C ILE A 111 6.59 -12.96 7.94
N MET A 112 7.65 -13.23 8.71
CA MET A 112 7.55 -13.49 10.14
C MET A 112 7.03 -12.26 10.90
N ALA A 113 7.50 -11.07 10.54
CA ALA A 113 7.05 -9.82 11.13
C ALA A 113 5.56 -9.56 10.85
N GLN A 114 5.12 -9.73 9.61
CA GLN A 114 3.70 -9.60 9.25
C GLN A 114 2.83 -10.64 9.96
N GLY A 115 3.30 -11.86 10.08
CA GLY A 115 2.61 -12.93 10.81
C GLY A 115 2.40 -12.58 12.28
N ARG A 116 3.43 -12.04 12.96
CA ARG A 116 3.32 -11.60 14.36
C ARG A 116 2.27 -10.50 14.53
N VAL A 117 2.35 -9.45 13.73
CA VAL A 117 1.40 -8.32 13.81
C VAL A 117 -0.03 -8.79 13.50
N THR A 118 -0.20 -9.62 12.49
CA THR A 118 -1.52 -10.22 12.15
C THR A 118 -2.09 -10.95 13.36
N LYS A 119 -1.28 -11.78 14.02
CA LYS A 119 -1.71 -12.55 15.18
C LYS A 119 -2.10 -11.66 16.36
N ILE A 120 -1.35 -10.61 16.63
CA ILE A 120 -1.67 -9.64 17.68
C ILE A 120 -3.04 -9.03 17.45
N PHE A 121 -3.32 -8.55 16.22
CA PHE A 121 -4.61 -7.90 15.93
C PHE A 121 -5.77 -8.90 15.82
N GLU A 122 -5.56 -10.13 15.39
CA GLU A 122 -6.58 -11.20 15.47
C GLU A 122 -7.01 -11.43 16.92
N LEU A 123 -6.04 -11.59 17.83
CA LEU A 123 -6.33 -11.81 19.25
C LEU A 123 -6.94 -10.57 19.91
N PHE A 124 -6.50 -9.37 19.51
CA PHE A 124 -7.08 -8.12 19.95
C PHE A 124 -8.56 -8.01 19.53
N ASN A 125 -8.84 -8.28 18.26
CA ASN A 125 -10.20 -8.28 17.73
C ASN A 125 -11.09 -9.29 18.45
N LYS A 126 -10.58 -10.51 18.63
CA LYS A 126 -11.31 -11.57 19.35
C LYS A 126 -11.62 -11.15 20.80
N LYS A 127 -10.64 -10.57 21.48
CA LYS A 127 -10.78 -10.14 22.90
C LYS A 127 -11.87 -9.08 23.10
N PHE A 128 -12.01 -8.16 22.15
CA PHE A 128 -12.96 -7.05 22.25
C PHE A 128 -14.22 -7.24 21.39
N GLY A 129 -14.38 -8.41 20.74
CA GLY A 129 -15.51 -8.68 19.86
C GLY A 129 -15.61 -7.68 18.72
N LEU A 130 -14.45 -7.32 18.11
CA LEU A 130 -14.41 -6.38 16.99
C LEU A 130 -14.71 -7.16 15.71
N GLY A 131 -15.87 -6.86 15.08
CA GLY A 131 -16.23 -7.32 13.74
C GLY A 131 -15.71 -6.36 12.67
N GLU A 132 -16.32 -6.41 11.49
CA GLU A 132 -16.10 -5.42 10.44
C GLU A 132 -16.50 -4.02 10.91
N ARG A 133 -15.71 -3.03 10.51
CA ARG A 133 -15.95 -1.64 10.89
C ARG A 133 -17.17 -1.08 10.15
N ASN A 134 -18.10 -0.49 10.88
CA ASN A 134 -19.13 0.37 10.31
C ASN A 134 -18.54 1.78 10.05
N TYR A 135 -18.25 2.12 8.80
CA TYR A 135 -17.65 3.42 8.43
C TYR A 135 -18.58 4.62 8.66
N LYS A 136 -19.86 4.41 8.95
CA LYS A 136 -20.80 5.48 9.32
C LYS A 136 -20.61 5.93 10.77
N GLU A 137 -19.98 5.13 11.61
CA GLU A 137 -19.73 5.46 13.00
C GLU A 137 -18.51 6.38 13.14
N LYS A 138 -18.70 7.47 13.92
CA LYS A 138 -17.60 8.41 14.18
C LYS A 138 -16.54 7.79 15.10
N VAL A 139 -15.30 7.90 14.69
CA VAL A 139 -14.15 7.48 15.51
C VAL A 139 -13.88 8.54 16.58
N ASN A 140 -13.71 8.10 17.83
CA ASN A 140 -13.14 8.97 18.86
C ASN A 140 -11.62 9.07 18.64
N TYR A 141 -11.16 10.20 18.14
CA TYR A 141 -9.75 10.41 17.80
C TYR A 141 -8.82 10.51 19.00
N ASP A 142 -9.31 10.92 20.19
CA ASP A 142 -8.49 10.90 21.40
C ASP A 142 -8.23 9.46 21.84
N CYS A 143 -9.29 8.64 21.85
CA CYS A 143 -9.13 7.19 22.04
C CYS A 143 -8.18 6.58 21.02
N TYR A 144 -8.33 6.94 19.73
CA TYR A 144 -7.48 6.40 18.66
C TYR A 144 -6.00 6.70 18.92
N ARG A 145 -5.65 7.94 19.26
CA ARG A 145 -4.28 8.34 19.58
C ARG A 145 -3.72 7.61 20.81
N GLU A 146 -4.51 7.49 21.88
CA GLU A 146 -4.11 6.78 23.08
C GLU A 146 -3.87 5.29 22.81
N VAL A 147 -4.74 4.64 22.06
CA VAL A 147 -4.63 3.21 21.73
C VAL A 147 -3.47 2.94 20.76
N THR A 148 -3.26 3.83 19.78
CA THR A 148 -2.10 3.75 18.87
C THR A 148 -0.80 3.87 19.64
N LYS A 149 -0.70 4.86 20.54
CA LYS A 149 0.47 5.01 21.41
C LYS A 149 0.68 3.79 22.30
N ALA A 150 -0.38 3.23 22.88
CA ALA A 150 -0.28 2.02 23.68
C ALA A 150 0.24 0.82 22.89
N TYR A 151 -0.14 0.71 21.59
CA TYR A 151 0.44 -0.29 20.70
C TYR A 151 1.94 -0.06 20.49
N GLU A 152 2.36 1.16 20.15
CA GLU A 152 3.79 1.48 19.95
C GLU A 152 4.63 1.25 21.22
N ASP A 153 4.13 1.65 22.39
CA ASP A 153 4.82 1.49 23.68
C ASP A 153 4.99 0.00 24.06
N ARG A 154 4.12 -0.90 23.59
CA ARG A 154 4.11 -2.32 23.97
C ARG A 154 4.64 -3.26 22.88
N CYS A 155 4.38 -2.94 21.64
CA CYS A 155 4.62 -3.84 20.49
C CYS A 155 5.72 -3.33 19.55
N GLY A 156 6.19 -2.11 19.76
CA GLY A 156 7.21 -1.44 18.94
C GLY A 156 6.62 -0.42 17.97
N THR A 157 7.51 0.35 17.35
CA THR A 157 7.16 1.44 16.44
C THR A 157 6.32 0.93 15.27
N LEU A 158 5.25 1.69 14.94
CA LEU A 158 4.42 1.45 13.78
C LEU A 158 5.25 1.55 12.48
N LEU A 159 5.18 0.52 11.69
CA LEU A 159 5.77 0.47 10.36
C LEU A 159 4.67 0.43 9.29
N ASP A 160 5.03 0.67 8.04
CA ASP A 160 4.08 0.69 6.92
C ASP A 160 3.20 -0.57 6.85
N ARG A 161 3.77 -1.74 7.18
CA ARG A 161 3.05 -3.02 7.25
C ARG A 161 1.92 -3.05 8.28
N ASP A 162 1.99 -2.18 9.30
CA ASP A 162 1.06 -2.19 10.42
C ASP A 162 -0.18 -1.32 10.12
N PHE A 163 -0.09 -0.39 9.16
CA PHE A 163 -1.18 0.53 8.84
C PHE A 163 -2.47 -0.18 8.43
N ARG A 164 -2.39 -1.35 7.80
CA ARG A 164 -3.57 -2.15 7.46
C ARG A 164 -4.41 -2.55 8.70
N PHE A 165 -3.78 -2.60 9.88
CA PHE A 165 -4.44 -2.96 11.13
C PHE A 165 -5.01 -1.76 11.90
N MET A 166 -4.69 -0.53 11.49
CA MET A 166 -5.18 0.68 12.16
C MET A 166 -6.71 0.79 12.13
N LYS A 167 -7.36 0.18 11.14
CA LYS A 167 -8.82 0.02 11.11
C LYS A 167 -9.38 -0.71 12.34
N ASN A 168 -8.61 -1.62 12.95
CA ASN A 168 -9.04 -2.35 14.15
C ASN A 168 -9.02 -1.44 15.37
N ILE A 169 -7.99 -0.57 15.50
CA ILE A 169 -7.92 0.46 16.54
C ILE A 169 -9.08 1.45 16.38
N ALA A 170 -9.34 1.90 15.15
CA ALA A 170 -10.46 2.78 14.87
C ALA A 170 -11.79 2.11 15.26
N ASN A 171 -12.00 0.83 14.91
CA ASN A 171 -13.19 0.08 15.29
C ASN A 171 -13.32 -0.09 16.82
N PHE A 172 -12.22 -0.31 17.53
CA PHE A 172 -12.23 -0.33 19.00
C PHE A 172 -12.74 0.99 19.56
N CYS A 173 -12.30 2.11 19.00
CA CYS A 173 -12.64 3.44 19.47
C CYS A 173 -14.06 3.92 19.10
N THR A 174 -14.75 3.27 18.15
CA THR A 174 -16.18 3.51 17.90
C THR A 174 -17.06 2.87 18.98
N LYS A 175 -16.58 1.79 19.62
CA LYS A 175 -17.36 1.05 20.63
C LYS A 175 -17.37 1.68 22.03
N GLY A 176 -16.74 2.84 22.23
CA GLY A 176 -16.68 3.51 23.52
C GLY A 176 -15.90 2.75 24.60
N ILE A 177 -15.07 1.80 24.22
CA ILE A 177 -14.23 1.02 25.14
C ILE A 177 -13.07 1.91 25.62
N LYS A 178 -12.80 1.91 26.93
CA LYS A 178 -11.74 2.74 27.51
C LYS A 178 -10.35 2.33 27.00
N PRO A 179 -9.50 3.27 26.55
CA PRO A 179 -8.15 2.98 26.00
C PRO A 179 -7.24 2.15 26.93
N LYS A 180 -7.33 2.32 28.23
CA LYS A 180 -6.59 1.50 29.24
C LYS A 180 -6.80 -0.01 29.09
N LYS A 181 -7.95 -0.44 28.55
CA LYS A 181 -8.19 -1.87 28.27
C LYS A 181 -7.36 -2.36 27.08
N ALA A 182 -7.15 -1.50 26.08
CA ALA A 182 -6.27 -1.78 24.95
C ALA A 182 -4.81 -1.87 25.40
N ASP A 183 -4.31 -0.93 26.19
CA ASP A 183 -2.95 -0.98 26.75
C ASP A 183 -2.69 -2.30 27.50
N LYS A 184 -3.61 -2.70 28.39
CA LYS A 184 -3.50 -3.98 29.10
C LYS A 184 -3.53 -5.18 28.13
N ALA A 185 -4.27 -5.08 27.04
CA ALA A 185 -4.32 -6.14 26.03
C ALA A 185 -2.99 -6.24 25.29
N PHE A 186 -2.44 -5.14 24.77
CA PHE A 186 -1.16 -5.13 24.07
C PHE A 186 0.00 -5.55 24.97
N LYS A 187 0.00 -5.15 26.25
CA LYS A 187 0.99 -5.64 27.22
C LYS A 187 1.06 -7.17 27.29
N ASN A 188 -0.07 -7.86 27.12
CA ASN A 188 -0.11 -9.32 27.19
C ASN A 188 0.09 -9.99 25.82
N LEU A 189 -0.15 -9.27 24.73
CA LEU A 189 -0.09 -9.81 23.36
C LEU A 189 1.27 -9.63 22.71
N CYS A 190 2.06 -8.66 23.19
CA CYS A 190 3.35 -8.29 22.63
C CYS A 190 4.55 -8.72 23.52
N GLN A 191 4.30 -9.51 24.53
CA GLN A 191 5.31 -10.24 25.29
C GLN A 191 5.55 -11.59 24.61
#